data_9c2586698fb19fa4242ffde798dae971
#
_entry.id   9c2586698fb19fa4242ffde798dae971
#
_cell.length_a   1.000
_cell.length_b   1.000
_cell.length_c   1.000
_cell.angle_alpha   90.00
_cell.angle_beta   90.00
_cell.angle_gamma   90.00
#
_symmetry.space_group_name_H-M   'P 1'
#
loop_
_entity.id
_entity.type
_entity.pdbx_description
1 polymer ?
#
loop_
_entity_poly.entity_id
_entity_poly.type
_entity_poly.pdbx_seq_one_letter_code
_entity_poly.pdbx_strand_id
1 'polypeptide(L)'
;YTYISNSDAHSLQKIAREYQAIQLDHLSYLEFEKAIKRKDGREIIANFGLNPRLGKYYRTTCAKCFTSIEKGMIECPSCGSIKFTKGVSERIKELADAKQFPERPPYIHQVPLDFIPGLGPKTFQKLLSRFGTEMKIIHEATFEQLLEVIPEKTAQLILKAREGSLNFNAGGGGKYGTVSE
;
A
#
# COMPACT_ATOMS: atom_id res chain seq x y z
N TYR A 1 -5.22 -16.02 15.72
CA TYR A 1 -4.20 -16.21 14.67
C TYR A 1 -3.60 -14.87 14.30
N THR A 2 -2.32 -14.88 13.92
CA THR A 2 -1.61 -13.70 13.45
C THR A 2 -2.10 -13.30 12.05
N TYR A 3 -2.22 -11.99 11.81
CA TYR A 3 -2.52 -11.45 10.48
C TYR A 3 -1.29 -11.58 9.58
N ILE A 4 -1.49 -12.03 8.35
CA ILE A 4 -0.47 -12.11 7.30
C ILE A 4 -0.96 -11.38 6.04
N SER A 5 -0.02 -10.82 5.28
CA SER A 5 -0.27 -10.17 4.00
C SER A 5 0.47 -10.91 2.90
N ASN A 6 -0.20 -11.21 1.80
CA ASN A 6 0.36 -11.95 0.68
C ASN A 6 0.14 -11.20 -0.63
N SER A 7 1.11 -11.32 -1.54
CA SER A 7 1.02 -10.75 -2.87
C SER A 7 0.03 -11.53 -3.74
N ASP A 8 -0.82 -10.79 -4.46
CA ASP A 8 -1.65 -11.29 -5.57
C ASP A 8 -1.05 -10.79 -6.91
N ALA A 9 0.25 -10.99 -7.09
CA ALA A 9 0.97 -10.46 -8.23
C ALA A 9 0.64 -11.23 -9.51
N HIS A 10 0.11 -10.52 -10.53
CA HIS A 10 -0.19 -11.04 -11.86
C HIS A 10 0.91 -10.74 -12.89
N SER A 11 2.05 -10.20 -12.47
CA SER A 11 3.22 -9.94 -13.31
C SER A 11 4.50 -9.94 -12.48
N LEU A 12 5.64 -10.25 -13.10
CA LEU A 12 6.95 -10.25 -12.45
C LEU A 12 7.30 -8.90 -11.82
N GLN A 13 6.89 -7.80 -12.44
CA GLN A 13 7.16 -6.44 -11.97
C GLN A 13 6.40 -6.08 -10.68
N LYS A 14 5.38 -6.83 -10.31
CA LYS A 14 4.57 -6.59 -9.10
C LYS A 14 4.87 -7.55 -7.96
N ILE A 15 5.79 -8.48 -8.14
CA ILE A 15 6.25 -9.39 -7.07
C ILE A 15 6.87 -8.56 -5.94
N ALA A 16 6.66 -9.01 -4.70
CA ALA A 16 7.14 -8.39 -3.47
C ALA A 16 6.55 -7.00 -3.14
N ARG A 17 5.44 -6.59 -3.75
CA ARG A 17 4.68 -5.40 -3.33
C ARG A 17 3.85 -5.64 -2.07
N GLU A 18 3.57 -6.92 -1.76
CA GLU A 18 2.97 -7.41 -0.53
C GLU A 18 3.80 -8.57 -0.01
N TYR A 19 4.31 -8.48 1.20
CA TYR A 19 5.10 -9.53 1.83
C TYR A 19 5.13 -9.36 3.35
N GLN A 20 5.74 -10.29 4.06
CA GLN A 20 5.97 -10.21 5.50
C GLN A 20 7.40 -10.55 5.88
N ALA A 21 7.84 -9.97 6.98
CA ALA A 21 9.04 -10.39 7.69
C ALA A 21 8.66 -11.38 8.79
N ILE A 22 9.31 -12.52 8.81
CA ILE A 22 9.00 -13.62 9.73
C ILE A 22 10.28 -14.01 10.46
N GLN A 23 10.22 -14.08 11.78
CA GLN A 23 11.31 -14.61 12.60
C GLN A 23 11.18 -16.13 12.73
N LEU A 24 12.14 -16.84 12.16
CA LEU A 24 12.25 -18.31 12.17
C LEU A 24 13.65 -18.72 12.67
N ASP A 25 13.78 -19.94 13.16
CA ASP A 25 15.05 -20.55 13.45
C ASP A 25 15.72 -21.08 12.16
N HIS A 26 14.91 -21.78 11.36
CA HIS A 26 15.29 -22.27 10.04
C HIS A 26 14.07 -22.33 9.11
N LEU A 27 14.31 -22.43 7.82
CA LEU A 27 13.24 -22.42 6.82
C LEU A 27 12.53 -23.79 6.79
N SER A 28 11.36 -23.89 7.44
CA SER A 28 10.49 -25.07 7.41
C SER A 28 9.03 -24.71 7.65
N TYR A 29 8.11 -25.60 7.27
CA TYR A 29 6.68 -25.45 7.53
C TYR A 29 6.38 -25.42 9.03
N LEU A 30 7.05 -26.24 9.84
CA LEU A 30 6.85 -26.28 11.29
C LEU A 30 7.23 -24.94 11.97
N GLU A 31 8.34 -24.34 11.56
CA GLU A 31 8.76 -23.03 12.04
C GLU A 31 7.76 -21.93 11.61
N PHE A 32 7.25 -21.98 10.38
CA PHE A 32 6.20 -21.08 9.92
C PHE A 32 4.90 -21.24 10.74
N GLU A 33 4.49 -22.47 11.03
CA GLU A 33 3.34 -22.75 11.90
C GLU A 33 3.53 -22.16 13.30
N LYS A 34 4.74 -22.30 13.89
CA LYS A 34 5.07 -21.66 15.17
C LYS A 34 4.98 -20.14 15.09
N ALA A 35 5.46 -19.53 14.01
CA ALA A 35 5.39 -18.08 13.82
C ALA A 35 3.95 -17.56 13.77
N ILE A 36 3.05 -18.23 13.04
CA ILE A 36 1.62 -17.90 13.01
C ILE A 36 0.99 -18.01 14.41
N LYS A 37 1.43 -19.01 15.19
CA LYS A 37 0.94 -19.27 16.55
C LYS A 37 1.68 -18.49 17.64
N ARG A 38 2.70 -17.71 17.29
CA ARG A 38 3.60 -16.98 18.21
C ARG A 38 4.20 -17.89 19.29
N LYS A 39 4.78 -19.01 18.88
CA LYS A 39 5.37 -20.01 19.76
C LYS A 39 6.91 -20.01 19.67
N ASP A 40 7.54 -20.32 20.80
CA ASP A 40 9.00 -20.54 20.90
C ASP A 40 9.83 -19.37 20.34
N GLY A 41 9.37 -18.13 20.49
CA GLY A 41 10.03 -16.94 19.98
C GLY A 41 9.93 -16.74 18.45
N ARG A 42 9.10 -17.53 17.75
CA ARG A 42 8.81 -17.36 16.33
C ARG A 42 7.58 -16.44 16.18
N GLU A 43 7.68 -15.48 15.27
CA GLU A 43 6.58 -14.54 15.04
C GLU A 43 6.62 -13.88 13.65
N ILE A 44 5.50 -13.30 13.27
CA ILE A 44 5.45 -12.36 12.15
C ILE A 44 5.89 -11.01 12.69
N ILE A 45 7.04 -10.50 12.26
CA ILE A 45 7.63 -9.25 12.75
C ILE A 45 6.88 -8.05 12.16
N ALA A 46 6.60 -8.08 10.85
CA ALA A 46 5.90 -7.03 10.15
C ALA A 46 5.24 -7.53 8.87
N ASN A 47 4.15 -6.88 8.47
CA ASN A 47 3.57 -7.00 7.14
C ASN A 47 3.91 -5.74 6.34
N PHE A 48 4.20 -5.91 5.06
CA PHE A 48 4.49 -4.82 4.12
C PHE A 48 3.46 -4.87 2.99
N GLY A 49 2.96 -3.74 2.58
CA GLY A 49 2.02 -3.71 1.47
C GLY A 49 1.53 -2.32 1.09
N LEU A 50 0.69 -2.27 0.06
CA LEU A 50 0.15 -1.05 -0.49
C LEU A 50 -0.61 -0.25 0.58
N ASN A 51 -0.41 1.08 0.59
CA ASN A 51 -1.29 1.94 1.37
C ASN A 51 -2.74 1.77 0.88
N PRO A 52 -3.67 1.33 1.73
CA PRO A 52 -5.05 1.03 1.32
C PRO A 52 -5.78 2.24 0.71
N ARG A 53 -5.36 3.47 1.03
CA ARG A 53 -5.89 4.69 0.39
C ARG A 53 -5.65 4.73 -1.12
N LEU A 54 -4.61 4.07 -1.61
CA LEU A 54 -4.32 3.98 -3.04
C LEU A 54 -5.23 2.97 -3.77
N GLY A 55 -5.94 2.10 -3.04
CA GLY A 55 -6.84 1.09 -3.60
C GLY A 55 -8.00 1.69 -4.39
N LYS A 56 -8.35 1.05 -5.53
CA LYS A 56 -9.40 1.51 -6.48
C LYS A 56 -10.79 1.70 -5.86
N TYR A 57 -11.09 1.05 -4.76
CA TYR A 57 -12.40 1.04 -4.11
C TYR A 57 -12.32 1.44 -2.64
N TYR A 58 -11.31 2.22 -2.26
CA TYR A 58 -11.11 2.60 -0.86
C TYR A 58 -12.28 3.41 -0.31
N ARG A 59 -12.69 4.48 -1.00
CA ARG A 59 -13.76 5.38 -0.57
C ARG A 59 -15.02 5.26 -1.44
N THR A 60 -16.16 5.64 -0.90
CA THR A 60 -17.43 5.74 -1.64
C THR A 60 -17.38 6.91 -2.61
N THR A 61 -17.82 6.65 -3.83
CA THR A 61 -17.88 7.66 -4.90
C THR A 61 -19.20 7.58 -5.68
N CYS A 62 -19.54 8.67 -6.34
CA CYS A 62 -20.59 8.67 -7.33
C CYS A 62 -20.25 7.70 -8.49
N ALA A 63 -21.18 6.83 -8.85
CA ALA A 63 -20.98 5.88 -9.95
C ALA A 63 -20.91 6.57 -11.33
N LYS A 64 -21.37 7.82 -11.46
CA LYS A 64 -21.42 8.57 -12.71
C LYS A 64 -20.20 9.48 -12.92
N CYS A 65 -19.85 10.29 -11.92
CA CYS A 65 -18.80 11.32 -12.06
C CYS A 65 -17.58 11.10 -11.14
N PHE A 66 -17.57 10.02 -10.33
CA PHE A 66 -16.50 9.66 -9.40
C PHE A 66 -16.22 10.66 -8.27
N THR A 67 -17.08 11.69 -8.09
CA THR A 67 -17.00 12.59 -6.95
C THR A 67 -17.09 11.80 -5.65
N SER A 68 -16.26 12.12 -4.67
CA SER A 68 -16.29 11.52 -3.35
C SER A 68 -17.65 11.81 -2.68
N ILE A 69 -18.23 10.77 -2.07
CA ILE A 69 -19.49 10.86 -1.35
C ILE A 69 -19.24 10.68 0.13
N GLU A 70 -19.68 11.63 0.93
CA GLU A 70 -19.60 11.55 2.38
C GLU A 70 -20.80 10.78 2.96
N LYS A 71 -20.62 10.26 4.16
CA LYS A 71 -21.67 9.50 4.85
C LYS A 71 -22.91 10.37 5.05
N GLY A 72 -24.08 9.85 4.63
CA GLY A 72 -25.37 10.53 4.76
C GLY A 72 -25.81 11.32 3.51
N MET A 73 -24.96 11.48 2.51
CA MET A 73 -25.39 12.07 1.24
C MET A 73 -26.34 11.12 0.49
N ILE A 74 -27.45 11.64 0.03
CA ILE A 74 -28.47 10.90 -0.75
C ILE A 74 -28.32 11.13 -2.25
N GLU A 75 -27.66 12.23 -2.63
CA GLU A 75 -27.37 12.57 -4.03
C GLU A 75 -25.95 13.14 -4.18
N CYS A 76 -25.39 13.02 -5.36
CA CYS A 76 -24.05 13.52 -5.67
C CYS A 76 -24.08 15.06 -5.78
N PRO A 77 -23.25 15.78 -5.02
CA PRO A 77 -23.21 17.24 -5.04
C PRO A 77 -22.72 17.81 -6.37
N SER A 78 -22.06 16.99 -7.19
CA SER A 78 -21.51 17.42 -8.48
C SER A 78 -22.44 17.18 -9.67
N CYS A 79 -23.24 16.08 -9.66
CA CYS A 79 -24.06 15.71 -10.83
C CYS A 79 -25.49 15.24 -10.50
N GLY A 80 -25.94 15.35 -9.24
CA GLY A 80 -27.29 14.96 -8.81
C GLY A 80 -27.60 13.46 -8.87
N SER A 81 -26.63 12.60 -9.20
CA SER A 81 -26.85 11.15 -9.27
C SER A 81 -27.04 10.55 -7.88
N ILE A 82 -28.00 9.63 -7.75
CA ILE A 82 -28.25 8.86 -6.52
C ILE A 82 -27.55 7.49 -6.53
N LYS A 83 -26.80 7.16 -7.61
CA LYS A 83 -26.08 5.90 -7.72
C LYS A 83 -24.65 6.06 -7.21
N PHE A 84 -24.29 5.25 -6.23
CA PHE A 84 -22.97 5.29 -5.60
C PHE A 84 -22.27 3.94 -5.68
N THR A 85 -20.94 3.98 -5.80
CA THR A 85 -20.07 2.83 -5.62
C THR A 85 -19.52 2.89 -4.20
N LYS A 86 -19.97 1.96 -3.35
CA LYS A 86 -19.61 1.93 -1.94
C LYS A 86 -18.13 1.59 -1.75
N GLY A 87 -17.47 2.35 -0.88
CA GLY A 87 -16.06 2.17 -0.55
C GLY A 87 -15.82 1.04 0.46
N VAL A 88 -14.71 0.34 0.31
CA VAL A 88 -14.28 -0.74 1.23
C VAL A 88 -14.09 -0.21 2.65
N SER A 89 -13.55 1.01 2.81
CA SER A 89 -13.35 1.63 4.12
C SER A 89 -14.65 1.81 4.92
N GLU A 90 -15.76 2.11 4.23
CA GLU A 90 -17.07 2.22 4.86
C GLU A 90 -17.66 0.84 5.15
N ARG A 91 -17.50 -0.10 4.22
CA ARG A 91 -17.98 -1.46 4.44
C ARG A 91 -17.30 -2.15 5.61
N ILE A 92 -16.00 -1.95 5.79
CA ILE A 92 -15.26 -2.45 6.96
C ILE A 92 -15.84 -1.88 8.25
N LYS A 93 -16.12 -0.57 8.29
CA LYS A 93 -16.73 0.06 9.47
C LYS A 93 -18.12 -0.49 9.83
N GLU A 94 -18.91 -0.84 8.81
CA GLU A 94 -20.23 -1.45 9.02
C GLU A 94 -20.16 -2.88 9.54
N LEU A 95 -19.14 -3.63 9.13
CA LEU A 95 -18.91 -5.01 9.54
C LEU A 95 -18.15 -5.11 10.88
N ALA A 96 -17.57 -4.01 11.35
CA ALA A 96 -16.80 -4.00 12.59
C ALA A 96 -17.72 -4.20 13.80
N ASP A 97 -17.66 -5.36 14.41
CA ASP A 97 -18.41 -5.77 15.59
C ASP A 97 -17.52 -6.04 16.81
N ALA A 98 -16.21 -6.15 16.61
CA ALA A 98 -15.26 -6.42 17.66
C ALA A 98 -15.05 -5.21 18.58
N LYS A 99 -15.21 -5.43 19.89
CA LYS A 99 -14.94 -4.41 20.92
C LYS A 99 -13.47 -4.33 21.32
N GLN A 100 -12.71 -5.39 21.08
CA GLN A 100 -11.29 -5.48 21.38
C GLN A 100 -10.53 -5.97 20.15
N PHE A 101 -9.34 -5.42 19.94
CA PHE A 101 -8.47 -5.83 18.84
C PHE A 101 -7.30 -6.63 19.40
N PRO A 102 -7.00 -7.82 18.86
CA PRO A 102 -5.79 -8.53 19.22
C PRO A 102 -4.57 -7.71 18.81
N GLU A 103 -3.49 -7.85 19.54
CA GLU A 103 -2.19 -7.33 19.11
C GLU A 103 -1.81 -7.94 17.76
N ARG A 104 -1.45 -7.09 16.83
CA ARG A 104 -1.09 -7.46 15.46
C ARG A 104 0.32 -6.98 15.13
N PRO A 105 1.05 -7.71 14.28
CA PRO A 105 2.30 -7.18 13.75
C PRO A 105 2.04 -5.87 12.99
N PRO A 106 2.97 -4.93 13.02
CA PRO A 106 2.84 -3.67 12.30
C PRO A 106 2.62 -3.91 10.81
N TYR A 107 1.79 -3.07 10.18
CA TYR A 107 1.62 -3.02 8.75
C TYR A 107 2.36 -1.80 8.20
N ILE A 108 3.43 -2.03 7.47
CA ILE A 108 4.28 -1.00 6.89
C ILE A 108 3.78 -0.67 5.49
N HIS A 109 3.26 0.53 5.33
CA HIS A 109 2.73 0.97 4.05
C HIS A 109 3.86 1.23 3.06
N GLN A 110 3.76 0.60 1.90
CA GLN A 110 4.64 0.83 0.76
C GLN A 110 3.90 1.63 -0.32
N VAL A 111 4.63 2.50 -0.99
CA VAL A 111 4.15 3.20 -2.19
C VAL A 111 4.97 2.69 -3.37
N PRO A 112 4.35 1.88 -4.27
CA PRO A 112 5.04 1.44 -5.48
C PRO A 112 5.53 2.63 -6.31
N LEU A 113 6.69 2.48 -6.93
CA LEU A 113 7.36 3.58 -7.63
C LEU A 113 6.54 4.13 -8.81
N ASP A 114 5.66 3.31 -9.39
CA ASP A 114 4.73 3.76 -10.44
C ASP A 114 3.63 4.73 -9.96
N PHE A 115 3.48 4.90 -8.63
CA PHE A 115 2.61 5.93 -8.04
C PHE A 115 3.35 7.25 -7.76
N ILE A 116 4.67 7.26 -7.85
CA ILE A 116 5.47 8.47 -7.55
C ILE A 116 5.44 9.42 -8.75
N PRO A 117 4.99 10.68 -8.59
CA PRO A 117 5.03 11.67 -9.67
C PRO A 117 6.44 11.86 -10.24
N GLY A 118 6.53 11.93 -11.57
CA GLY A 118 7.82 12.06 -12.26
C GLY A 118 8.56 10.75 -12.54
N LEU A 119 8.09 9.62 -12.03
CA LEU A 119 8.63 8.29 -12.31
C LEU A 119 7.92 7.63 -13.50
N GLY A 120 8.30 8.02 -14.72
CA GLY A 120 7.83 7.31 -15.92
C GLY A 120 8.60 5.99 -16.16
N PRO A 121 8.11 5.13 -17.09
CA PRO A 121 8.68 3.80 -17.33
C PRO A 121 10.20 3.80 -17.63
N LYS A 122 10.69 4.79 -18.38
CA LYS A 122 12.12 4.92 -18.69
C LYS A 122 12.96 5.21 -17.43
N THR A 123 12.49 6.08 -16.59
CA THR A 123 13.16 6.45 -15.32
C THR A 123 13.15 5.26 -14.36
N PHE A 124 12.02 4.56 -14.29
CA PHE A 124 11.90 3.33 -13.49
C PHE A 124 12.91 2.25 -13.93
N GLN A 125 13.06 2.03 -15.23
CA GLN A 125 14.06 1.08 -15.74
C GLN A 125 15.51 1.49 -15.41
N LYS A 126 15.84 2.79 -15.45
CA LYS A 126 17.16 3.29 -15.02
C LYS A 126 17.42 2.99 -13.54
N LEU A 127 16.42 3.23 -12.69
CA LEU A 127 16.51 2.89 -11.26
C LEU A 127 16.70 1.38 -11.04
N LEU A 128 15.92 0.53 -11.73
CA LEU A 128 16.09 -0.92 -11.63
C LEU A 128 17.47 -1.39 -12.11
N SER A 129 18.00 -0.81 -13.19
CA SER A 129 19.35 -1.13 -13.67
C SER A 129 20.44 -0.75 -12.65
N ARG A 130 20.25 0.32 -11.89
CA ARG A 130 21.20 0.79 -10.86
C ARG A 130 21.10 0.02 -9.55
N PHE A 131 19.88 -0.27 -9.08
CA PHE A 131 19.63 -0.83 -7.76
C PHE A 131 19.18 -2.30 -7.75
N GLY A 132 18.83 -2.84 -8.89
CA GLY A 132 18.42 -4.24 -9.08
C GLY A 132 16.95 -4.51 -8.82
N THR A 133 16.36 -4.04 -7.71
CA THR A 133 14.97 -4.30 -7.35
C THR A 133 14.24 -3.04 -6.88
N GLU A 134 12.91 -3.03 -7.07
CA GLU A 134 12.04 -1.96 -6.56
C GLU A 134 12.16 -1.84 -5.03
N MET A 135 12.25 -2.95 -4.32
CA MET A 135 12.36 -2.97 -2.86
C MET A 135 13.65 -2.31 -2.36
N LYS A 136 14.79 -2.53 -3.02
CA LYS A 136 16.02 -1.81 -2.70
C LYS A 136 15.90 -0.31 -2.88
N ILE A 137 15.21 0.12 -3.94
CA ILE A 137 14.96 1.54 -4.19
C ILE A 137 14.08 2.14 -3.08
N ILE A 138 12.97 1.46 -2.75
CA ILE A 138 12.02 1.95 -1.76
C ILE A 138 12.64 1.98 -0.35
N HIS A 139 13.39 0.95 0.05
CA HIS A 139 13.81 0.79 1.44
C HIS A 139 15.26 1.15 1.72
N GLU A 140 16.17 1.00 0.76
CA GLU A 140 17.61 1.04 1.04
C GLU A 140 18.35 2.20 0.35
N ALA A 141 17.94 2.60 -0.87
CA ALA A 141 18.64 3.64 -1.63
C ALA A 141 18.75 4.95 -0.85
N THR A 142 19.94 5.53 -0.76
CA THR A 142 20.14 6.83 -0.12
C THR A 142 19.72 7.97 -1.02
N PHE A 143 19.52 9.15 -0.45
CA PHE A 143 19.17 10.35 -1.21
C PHE A 143 20.22 10.65 -2.30
N GLU A 144 21.49 10.63 -1.93
CA GLU A 144 22.62 10.89 -2.83
C GLU A 144 22.66 9.89 -3.99
N GLN A 145 22.45 8.61 -3.70
CA GLN A 145 22.39 7.56 -4.73
C GLN A 145 21.20 7.76 -5.69
N LEU A 146 20.06 8.21 -5.18
CA LEU A 146 18.89 8.51 -6.01
C LEU A 146 19.16 9.71 -6.92
N LEU A 147 19.86 10.76 -6.45
CA LEU A 147 20.20 11.94 -7.24
C LEU A 147 21.10 11.63 -8.46
N GLU A 148 21.85 10.52 -8.43
CA GLU A 148 22.64 10.08 -9.59
C GLU A 148 21.74 9.66 -10.79
N VAL A 149 20.46 9.33 -10.54
CA VAL A 149 19.56 8.72 -11.53
C VAL A 149 18.34 9.56 -11.84
N ILE A 150 17.82 10.27 -10.83
CA ILE A 150 16.54 10.99 -10.90
C ILE A 150 16.65 12.42 -10.34
N PRO A 151 15.74 13.34 -10.75
CA PRO A 151 15.69 14.68 -10.21
C PRO A 151 15.43 14.70 -8.70
N GLU A 152 15.97 15.72 -8.03
CA GLU A 152 15.86 15.91 -6.58
C GLU A 152 14.41 15.81 -6.06
N LYS A 153 13.46 16.48 -6.72
CA LYS A 153 12.04 16.44 -6.36
C LYS A 153 11.50 15.02 -6.29
N THR A 154 11.84 14.17 -7.26
CA THR A 154 11.40 12.77 -7.32
C THR A 154 12.10 11.93 -6.24
N ALA A 155 13.39 12.17 -5.98
CA ALA A 155 14.13 11.52 -4.90
C ALA A 155 13.52 11.85 -3.53
N GLN A 156 13.17 13.10 -3.27
CA GLN A 156 12.48 13.53 -2.05
C GLN A 156 11.13 12.83 -1.86
N LEU A 157 10.35 12.62 -2.94
CA LEU A 157 9.09 11.90 -2.86
C LEU A 157 9.28 10.43 -2.48
N ILE A 158 10.34 9.77 -2.98
CA ILE A 158 10.66 8.38 -2.58
C ILE A 158 11.01 8.33 -1.09
N LEU A 159 11.81 9.27 -0.56
CA LEU A 159 12.12 9.31 0.87
C LEU A 159 10.88 9.59 1.72
N LYS A 160 10.04 10.55 1.34
CA LYS A 160 8.76 10.81 2.01
C LYS A 160 7.84 9.60 2.00
N ALA A 161 7.84 8.81 0.89
CA ALA A 161 7.10 7.56 0.82
C ALA A 161 7.58 6.54 1.85
N ARG A 162 8.91 6.41 2.00
CA ARG A 162 9.56 5.55 3.00
C ARG A 162 9.22 5.94 4.43
N GLU A 163 9.21 7.24 4.71
CA GLU A 163 8.87 7.81 6.03
C GLU A 163 7.36 7.81 6.34
N GLY A 164 6.52 7.47 5.35
CA GLY A 164 5.07 7.53 5.51
C GLY A 164 4.49 8.95 5.56
N SER A 165 5.27 9.96 5.14
CA SER A 165 4.91 11.38 5.20
C SER A 165 4.28 11.93 3.90
N LEU A 166 3.98 11.07 2.92
CA LEU A 166 3.28 11.46 1.70
C LEU A 166 1.80 11.74 1.94
N ASN A 167 1.28 12.72 1.23
CA ASN A 167 -0.15 12.94 1.12
C ASN A 167 -0.78 12.07 0.03
N PHE A 168 -2.02 11.62 0.25
CA PHE A 168 -2.72 10.77 -0.68
C PHE A 168 -4.11 11.29 -0.99
N ASN A 169 -4.44 11.36 -2.27
CA ASN A 169 -5.81 11.42 -2.74
C ASN A 169 -6.35 10.00 -2.84
N ALA A 170 -7.31 9.66 -1.99
CA ALA A 170 -7.79 8.29 -1.89
C ALA A 170 -8.52 7.83 -3.15
N GLY A 171 -8.29 6.59 -3.54
CA GLY A 171 -8.97 5.96 -4.68
C GLY A 171 -10.42 5.60 -4.39
N GLY A 172 -11.20 5.42 -5.45
CA GLY A 172 -12.62 5.07 -5.38
C GLY A 172 -13.24 4.90 -6.76
N GLY A 173 -14.36 4.17 -6.84
CA GLY A 173 -15.11 4.02 -8.09
C GLY A 173 -14.36 3.31 -9.22
N GLY A 174 -13.36 2.50 -8.90
CA GLY A 174 -12.54 1.81 -9.89
C GLY A 174 -11.26 2.55 -10.30
N LYS A 175 -11.00 3.74 -9.73
CA LYS A 175 -9.77 4.52 -9.98
C LYS A 175 -8.83 4.42 -8.80
N TYR A 176 -7.55 4.20 -9.06
CA TYR A 176 -6.51 4.23 -8.03
C TYR A 176 -6.41 5.62 -7.39
N GLY A 177 -6.03 5.66 -6.13
CA GLY A 177 -5.59 6.88 -5.49
C GLY A 177 -4.29 7.40 -6.12
N THR A 178 -3.94 8.63 -5.79
CA THR A 178 -2.73 9.28 -6.27
C THR A 178 -1.94 9.85 -5.11
N VAL A 179 -0.63 9.93 -5.29
CA VAL A 179 0.25 10.68 -4.40
C VAL A 179 0.10 12.17 -4.74
N SER A 180 -0.06 13.00 -3.72
CA SER A 180 0.01 14.46 -3.82
C SER A 180 1.23 15.00 -3.04
N GLU A 181 1.73 16.10 -3.49
CA GLU A 181 2.85 16.82 -2.85
C GLU A 181 2.46 17.41 -1.51
#